data_0ddea4318ce9e71409cdb1add1614d9a
#
_entry.id   0ddea4318ce9e71409cdb1add1614d9a
#
_cell.length_a   1.000
_cell.length_b   1.000
_cell.length_c   1.000
_cell.angle_alpha   90.00
_cell.angle_beta   90.00
_cell.angle_gamma   90.00
#
_symmetry.space_group_name_H-M   'P 1'
#
loop_
_entity.id
_entity.type
_entity.pdbx_description
1 polymer ?
#
loop_
_entity_poly.entity_id
_entity_poly.type
_entity_poly.pdbx_seq_one_letter_code
_entity_poly.pdbx_strand_id
1 'polypeptide(L)'
;MDSTKCIAALFDFDGVVMDTEWQYSEFWNLYGHIYFPGMENVDQQIKGNTLFHIFEKYLSHSPEMQQRLAAHLDEYEKQMQYEYLPGLLKLWEDLRAQGIKIAIVTSSTNQKMSNVYAKHPELKGLVDKILTADMFTRSKPDPECFLLAAELFDSVPENCVVFEDSFNGLKAGNAAGMKVVGLSTTNPAEKIADLASIVIPDFSNFTVNNMLDLLK
;
A
#
# COMPACT_ATOMS: atom_id res chain seq x y z
N MET A 1 -7.36 12.84 33.38
CA MET A 1 -8.16 12.10 32.40
C MET A 1 -7.15 11.40 31.50
N ASP A 2 -7.02 10.11 31.64
CA ASP A 2 -6.19 9.31 30.74
C ASP A 2 -6.83 9.42 29.35
N SER A 3 -6.17 10.15 28.45
CA SER A 3 -6.58 10.15 27.05
C SER A 3 -6.36 8.73 26.56
N THR A 4 -7.43 7.98 26.36
CA THR A 4 -7.36 6.68 25.69
C THR A 4 -6.58 6.90 24.40
N LYS A 5 -5.35 6.38 24.37
CA LYS A 5 -4.45 6.53 23.22
C LYS A 5 -5.17 5.96 22.00
N CYS A 6 -5.42 6.78 20.99
CA CYS A 6 -6.01 6.30 19.76
C CYS A 6 -5.02 5.34 19.09
N ILE A 7 -5.41 4.09 18.88
CA ILE A 7 -4.62 3.10 18.16
C ILE A 7 -5.12 3.06 16.73
N ALA A 8 -4.20 3.02 15.77
CA ALA A 8 -4.52 2.97 14.35
C ALA A 8 -3.77 1.86 13.62
N ALA A 9 -4.47 1.18 12.73
CA ALA A 9 -3.95 0.22 11.78
C ALA A 9 -3.96 0.85 10.38
N LEU A 10 -2.80 1.02 9.78
CA LEU A 10 -2.58 1.72 8.52
C LEU A 10 -2.14 0.72 7.45
N PHE A 11 -2.98 0.49 6.48
CA PHE A 11 -2.78 -0.53 5.44
C PHE A 11 -2.36 0.14 4.12
N ASP A 12 -1.27 -0.31 3.50
CA ASP A 12 -1.10 -0.07 2.07
C ASP A 12 -2.24 -0.76 1.29
N PHE A 13 -2.35 -0.51 0.01
CA PHE A 13 -3.44 -1.03 -0.81
C PHE A 13 -3.03 -2.23 -1.65
N ASP A 14 -2.10 -2.02 -2.58
CA ASP A 14 -1.66 -3.04 -3.53
C ASP A 14 -0.78 -4.08 -2.84
N GLY A 15 -1.11 -5.36 -2.96
CA GLY A 15 -0.38 -6.43 -2.27
C GLY A 15 -0.63 -6.51 -0.76
N VAL A 16 -1.47 -5.63 -0.19
CA VAL A 16 -1.84 -5.62 1.24
C VAL A 16 -3.35 -5.72 1.44
N VAL A 17 -4.11 -4.76 0.92
CA VAL A 17 -5.58 -4.82 0.93
C VAL A 17 -6.09 -5.69 -0.19
N MET A 18 -5.56 -5.50 -1.40
CA MET A 18 -5.93 -6.24 -2.60
C MET A 18 -4.75 -7.01 -3.18
N ASP A 19 -5.00 -8.23 -3.65
CA ASP A 19 -4.03 -9.08 -4.35
C ASP A 19 -3.89 -8.63 -5.82
N THR A 20 -3.15 -7.56 -6.02
CA THR A 20 -3.01 -6.90 -7.34
C THR A 20 -1.62 -7.03 -7.94
N GLU A 21 -0.59 -7.36 -7.16
CA GLU A 21 0.81 -7.30 -7.58
C GLU A 21 1.17 -8.26 -8.73
N TRP A 22 0.56 -9.45 -8.77
CA TRP A 22 0.75 -10.39 -9.86
C TRP A 22 0.22 -9.84 -11.21
N GLN A 23 -0.87 -9.05 -11.19
CA GLN A 23 -1.44 -8.43 -12.37
C GLN A 23 -0.54 -7.30 -12.90
N TYR A 24 0.07 -6.51 -12.01
CA TYR A 24 1.09 -5.55 -12.43
C TYR A 24 2.32 -6.24 -13.02
N SER A 25 2.79 -7.34 -12.45
CA SER A 25 3.86 -8.13 -13.04
C SER A 25 3.49 -8.64 -14.43
N GLU A 26 2.25 -9.09 -14.63
CA GLU A 26 1.74 -9.48 -15.95
C GLU A 26 1.75 -8.30 -16.93
N PHE A 27 1.24 -7.14 -16.52
CA PHE A 27 1.27 -5.92 -17.35
C PHE A 27 2.69 -5.57 -17.80
N TRP A 28 3.64 -5.54 -16.87
CA TRP A 28 5.02 -5.19 -17.18
C TRP A 28 5.74 -6.23 -18.04
N ASN A 29 5.44 -7.50 -17.86
CA ASN A 29 5.98 -8.58 -18.69
C ASN A 29 5.44 -8.50 -20.14
N LEU A 30 4.16 -8.17 -20.32
CA LEU A 30 3.55 -8.06 -21.62
C LEU A 30 3.94 -6.76 -22.35
N TYR A 31 3.94 -5.64 -21.66
CA TYR A 31 3.98 -4.31 -22.25
C TYR A 31 5.24 -3.50 -21.91
N GLY A 32 6.03 -3.93 -20.93
CA GLY A 32 7.19 -3.17 -20.45
C GLY A 32 8.21 -2.88 -21.55
N HIS A 33 8.42 -3.82 -22.48
CA HIS A 33 9.33 -3.65 -23.62
C HIS A 33 8.94 -2.51 -24.57
N ILE A 34 7.66 -2.12 -24.60
CA ILE A 34 7.15 -1.01 -25.43
C ILE A 34 7.61 0.33 -24.84
N TYR A 35 7.62 0.43 -23.51
CA TYR A 35 7.92 1.68 -22.80
C TYR A 35 9.39 1.80 -22.42
N PHE A 36 10.07 0.66 -22.23
CA PHE A 36 11.46 0.59 -21.78
C PHE A 36 12.27 -0.37 -22.69
N PRO A 37 12.46 0.01 -23.97
CA PRO A 37 13.20 -0.83 -24.90
C PRO A 37 14.65 -1.06 -24.41
N GLY A 38 15.04 -2.34 -24.33
CA GLY A 38 16.37 -2.74 -23.85
C GLY A 38 16.50 -2.89 -22.33
N MET A 39 15.44 -2.62 -21.54
CA MET A 39 15.43 -2.94 -20.11
C MET A 39 15.00 -4.39 -19.92
N GLU A 40 15.89 -5.20 -19.32
CA GLU A 40 15.54 -6.56 -18.92
C GLU A 40 14.77 -6.57 -17.60
N ASN A 41 13.88 -7.55 -17.40
CA ASN A 41 13.12 -7.73 -16.16
C ASN A 41 12.44 -6.44 -15.66
N VAL A 42 11.70 -5.77 -16.56
CA VAL A 42 11.05 -4.48 -16.31
C VAL A 42 10.21 -4.51 -15.03
N ASP A 43 9.43 -5.58 -14.83
CA ASP A 43 8.60 -5.78 -13.64
C ASP A 43 9.39 -5.66 -12.34
N GLN A 44 10.56 -6.32 -12.27
CA GLN A 44 11.41 -6.30 -11.06
C GLN A 44 12.05 -4.93 -10.81
N GLN A 45 12.37 -4.20 -11.88
CA GLN A 45 13.00 -2.88 -11.75
C GLN A 45 12.02 -1.76 -11.42
N ILE A 46 10.75 -1.94 -11.79
CA ILE A 46 9.68 -0.95 -11.61
C ILE A 46 8.88 -1.22 -10.33
N LYS A 47 8.79 -2.47 -9.90
CA LYS A 47 8.01 -2.91 -8.75
C LYS A 47 8.24 -2.05 -7.50
N GLY A 48 7.16 -1.64 -6.83
CA GLY A 48 7.22 -0.78 -5.65
C GLY A 48 7.55 0.70 -5.92
N ASN A 49 7.65 1.11 -7.19
CA ASN A 49 7.78 2.53 -7.54
C ASN A 49 6.42 3.12 -7.91
N THR A 50 6.19 4.38 -7.52
CA THR A 50 5.04 5.13 -8.03
C THR A 50 5.20 5.43 -9.52
N LEU A 51 4.10 5.62 -10.24
CA LEU A 51 4.13 6.01 -11.64
C LEU A 51 4.92 7.32 -11.85
N PHE A 52 4.85 8.25 -10.90
CA PHE A 52 5.63 9.48 -10.89
C PHE A 52 7.15 9.20 -10.88
N HIS A 53 7.64 8.33 -9.99
CA HIS A 53 9.05 7.95 -9.96
C HIS A 53 9.51 7.22 -11.22
N ILE A 54 8.63 6.40 -11.80
CA ILE A 54 8.90 5.73 -13.08
C ILE A 54 9.08 6.79 -14.18
N PHE A 55 8.22 7.79 -14.21
CA PHE A 55 8.31 8.88 -15.17
C PHE A 55 9.59 9.70 -15.00
N GLU A 56 9.89 10.14 -13.78
CA GLU A 56 11.11 10.90 -13.51
C GLU A 56 12.37 10.13 -13.91
N LYS A 57 12.45 8.88 -13.51
CA LYS A 57 13.67 8.07 -13.66
C LYS A 57 13.91 7.60 -15.09
N TYR A 58 12.85 7.19 -15.78
CA TYR A 58 12.99 6.48 -17.06
C TYR A 58 12.38 7.21 -18.26
N LEU A 59 11.43 8.11 -18.07
CA LEU A 59 10.68 8.76 -19.14
C LEU A 59 10.69 10.29 -19.03
N SER A 60 11.61 10.88 -18.25
CA SER A 60 11.68 12.34 -18.01
C SER A 60 11.78 13.18 -19.28
N HIS A 61 12.33 12.62 -20.36
CA HIS A 61 12.50 13.30 -21.66
C HIS A 61 11.39 12.98 -22.68
N SER A 62 10.34 12.24 -22.30
CA SER A 62 9.29 11.81 -23.23
C SER A 62 7.88 11.95 -22.62
N PRO A 63 7.32 13.19 -22.56
CA PRO A 63 5.97 13.42 -22.06
C PRO A 63 4.89 12.64 -22.81
N GLU A 64 5.07 12.43 -24.12
CA GLU A 64 4.14 11.62 -24.91
C GLU A 64 4.11 10.16 -24.43
N MET A 65 5.28 9.58 -24.12
CA MET A 65 5.37 8.22 -23.64
C MET A 65 4.80 8.10 -22.22
N GLN A 66 4.99 9.13 -21.37
CA GLN A 66 4.35 9.18 -20.05
C GLN A 66 2.83 9.14 -20.16
N GLN A 67 2.24 9.98 -21.02
CA GLN A 67 0.79 10.00 -21.25
C GLN A 67 0.28 8.66 -21.79
N ARG A 68 1.00 8.08 -22.76
CA ARG A 68 0.64 6.80 -23.35
C ARG A 68 0.68 5.67 -22.32
N LEU A 69 1.72 5.63 -21.48
CA LEU A 69 1.84 4.64 -20.42
C LEU A 69 0.74 4.82 -19.37
N ALA A 70 0.48 6.06 -18.92
CA ALA A 70 -0.57 6.34 -17.96
C ALA A 70 -1.96 5.89 -18.47
N ALA A 71 -2.29 6.22 -19.72
CA ALA A 71 -3.55 5.82 -20.34
C ALA A 71 -3.68 4.30 -20.49
N HIS A 72 -2.58 3.62 -20.88
CA HIS A 72 -2.59 2.18 -21.02
C HIS A 72 -2.73 1.46 -19.68
N LEU A 73 -2.07 1.98 -18.65
CA LEU A 73 -2.17 1.44 -17.31
C LEU A 73 -3.59 1.65 -16.74
N ASP A 74 -4.21 2.83 -16.92
CA ASP A 74 -5.59 3.09 -16.50
C ASP A 74 -6.58 2.12 -17.18
N GLU A 75 -6.43 1.86 -18.48
CA GLU A 75 -7.28 0.87 -19.18
C GLU A 75 -7.06 -0.56 -18.66
N TYR A 76 -5.84 -0.91 -18.32
CA TYR A 76 -5.54 -2.21 -17.71
C TYR A 76 -6.15 -2.32 -16.30
N GLU A 77 -5.99 -1.29 -15.47
CA GLU A 77 -6.53 -1.23 -14.12
C GLU A 77 -8.06 -1.34 -14.05
N LYS A 78 -8.78 -0.84 -15.06
CA LYS A 78 -10.24 -1.03 -15.17
C LYS A 78 -10.64 -2.50 -15.29
N GLN A 79 -9.76 -3.34 -15.85
CA GLN A 79 -10.02 -4.75 -16.09
C GLN A 79 -9.48 -5.63 -14.97
N MET A 80 -8.56 -5.14 -14.13
CA MET A 80 -7.94 -5.89 -13.03
C MET A 80 -8.98 -6.48 -12.08
N GLN A 81 -8.64 -7.62 -11.50
CA GLN A 81 -9.37 -8.22 -10.38
C GLN A 81 -8.87 -7.59 -9.08
N TYR A 82 -9.79 -7.20 -8.21
CA TYR A 82 -9.47 -6.61 -6.92
C TYR A 82 -9.97 -7.55 -5.82
N GLU A 83 -9.24 -8.63 -5.56
CA GLU A 83 -9.59 -9.58 -4.51
C GLU A 83 -8.92 -9.17 -3.20
N TYR A 84 -9.70 -9.16 -2.10
CA TYR A 84 -9.13 -8.92 -0.78
C TYR A 84 -8.15 -10.02 -0.39
N LEU A 85 -7.02 -9.63 0.24
CA LEU A 85 -6.11 -10.63 0.79
C LEU A 85 -6.83 -11.53 1.82
N PRO A 86 -6.46 -12.82 1.87
CA PRO A 86 -7.07 -13.78 2.80
C PRO A 86 -7.01 -13.29 4.26
N GLY A 87 -8.13 -13.36 4.98
CA GLY A 87 -8.24 -12.99 6.38
C GLY A 87 -8.41 -11.50 6.67
N LEU A 88 -8.18 -10.59 5.70
CA LEU A 88 -8.20 -9.15 5.91
C LEU A 88 -9.55 -8.63 6.44
N LEU A 89 -10.66 -9.00 5.80
CA LEU A 89 -11.98 -8.52 6.19
C LEU A 89 -12.34 -8.93 7.63
N LYS A 90 -11.94 -10.13 8.04
CA LYS A 90 -12.12 -10.59 9.43
C LYS A 90 -11.26 -9.78 10.39
N LEU A 91 -10.01 -9.50 10.05
CA LEU A 91 -9.14 -8.63 10.87
C LEU A 91 -9.75 -7.24 11.02
N TRP A 92 -10.26 -6.64 9.95
CA TRP A 92 -10.90 -5.31 10.00
C TRP A 92 -12.16 -5.30 10.88
N GLU A 93 -12.98 -6.34 10.81
CA GLU A 93 -14.12 -6.50 11.71
C GLU A 93 -13.68 -6.52 13.19
N ASP A 94 -12.64 -7.30 13.50
CA ASP A 94 -12.11 -7.46 14.85
C ASP A 94 -11.42 -6.17 15.37
N LEU A 95 -10.68 -5.46 14.52
CA LEU A 95 -10.09 -4.15 14.83
C LEU A 95 -11.18 -3.13 15.18
N ARG A 96 -12.22 -3.06 14.36
CA ARG A 96 -13.36 -2.16 14.56
C ARG A 96 -14.12 -2.48 15.85
N ALA A 97 -14.32 -3.76 16.17
CA ALA A 97 -14.96 -4.20 17.41
C ALA A 97 -14.20 -3.74 18.66
N GLN A 98 -12.89 -3.53 18.55
CA GLN A 98 -12.03 -3.02 19.62
C GLN A 98 -11.83 -1.49 19.58
N GLY A 99 -12.49 -0.79 18.66
CA GLY A 99 -12.41 0.67 18.52
C GLY A 99 -11.09 1.14 17.92
N ILE A 100 -10.31 0.25 17.29
CA ILE A 100 -9.06 0.57 16.60
C ILE A 100 -9.41 1.21 15.25
N LYS A 101 -8.74 2.33 14.94
CA LYS A 101 -8.94 3.05 13.69
C LYS A 101 -8.27 2.35 12.53
N ILE A 102 -8.93 2.39 11.36
CA ILE A 102 -8.45 1.72 10.15
C ILE A 102 -8.32 2.77 9.04
N ALA A 103 -7.13 2.88 8.46
CA ALA A 103 -6.93 3.64 7.23
C ALA A 103 -6.26 2.81 6.14
N ILE A 104 -6.64 3.08 4.90
CA ILE A 104 -5.85 2.72 3.72
C ILE A 104 -4.95 3.91 3.39
N VAL A 105 -3.65 3.66 3.17
CA VAL A 105 -2.63 4.67 2.85
C VAL A 105 -1.87 4.22 1.62
N THR A 106 -2.34 4.64 0.45
CA THR A 106 -1.88 4.11 -0.83
C THR A 106 -1.11 5.12 -1.68
N SER A 107 -0.15 4.63 -2.45
CA SER A 107 0.50 5.37 -3.54
C SER A 107 -0.34 5.43 -4.83
N SER A 108 -1.53 4.84 -4.82
CA SER A 108 -2.50 4.90 -5.91
C SER A 108 -3.19 6.26 -5.96
N THR A 109 -3.48 6.72 -7.19
CA THR A 109 -4.19 7.98 -7.43
C THR A 109 -5.69 7.82 -7.20
N ASN A 110 -6.41 8.95 -7.08
CA ASN A 110 -7.88 8.97 -7.06
C ASN A 110 -8.49 8.33 -8.30
N GLN A 111 -7.83 8.43 -9.46
CA GLN A 111 -8.29 7.80 -10.71
C GLN A 111 -8.33 6.27 -10.56
N LYS A 112 -7.22 5.65 -10.11
CA LYS A 112 -7.19 4.21 -9.86
C LYS A 112 -8.20 3.80 -8.80
N MET A 113 -8.28 4.54 -7.69
CA MET A 113 -9.24 4.23 -6.62
C MET A 113 -10.70 4.32 -7.09
N SER A 114 -11.01 5.15 -8.10
CA SER A 114 -12.34 5.18 -8.70
C SER A 114 -12.67 3.86 -9.42
N ASN A 115 -11.70 3.21 -10.08
CA ASN A 115 -11.88 1.89 -10.69
C ASN A 115 -12.14 0.82 -9.60
N VAL A 116 -11.43 0.91 -8.48
CA VAL A 116 -11.64 0.03 -7.32
C VAL A 116 -13.05 0.19 -6.75
N TYR A 117 -13.49 1.43 -6.50
CA TYR A 117 -14.83 1.70 -5.92
C TYR A 117 -15.97 1.28 -6.85
N ALA A 118 -15.76 1.26 -8.15
CA ALA A 118 -16.75 0.75 -9.10
C ALA A 118 -16.99 -0.76 -8.91
N LYS A 119 -15.96 -1.51 -8.49
CA LYS A 119 -16.04 -2.96 -8.24
C LYS A 119 -16.31 -3.30 -6.77
N HIS A 120 -15.85 -2.46 -5.85
CA HIS A 120 -15.96 -2.60 -4.40
C HIS A 120 -16.57 -1.34 -3.77
N PRO A 121 -17.86 -1.05 -4.02
CA PRO A 121 -18.52 0.14 -3.47
C PRO A 121 -18.59 0.12 -1.93
N GLU A 122 -18.51 -1.06 -1.30
CA GLU A 122 -18.49 -1.26 0.14
C GLU A 122 -17.19 -0.78 0.80
N LEU A 123 -16.06 -0.72 0.07
CA LEU A 123 -14.73 -0.47 0.62
C LEU A 123 -14.69 0.80 1.49
N LYS A 124 -15.33 1.88 1.02
CA LYS A 124 -15.39 3.15 1.76
C LYS A 124 -16.09 3.03 3.12
N GLY A 125 -16.98 2.06 3.26
CA GLY A 125 -17.69 1.78 4.52
C GLY A 125 -16.93 0.83 5.45
N LEU A 126 -15.89 0.17 4.95
CA LEU A 126 -15.11 -0.81 5.71
C LEU A 126 -13.95 -0.19 6.49
N VAL A 127 -13.55 1.03 6.18
CA VAL A 127 -12.42 1.73 6.81
C VAL A 127 -12.82 3.14 7.24
N ASP A 128 -12.10 3.73 8.19
CA ASP A 128 -12.39 5.09 8.67
C ASP A 128 -11.86 6.15 7.70
N LYS A 129 -10.74 5.89 7.03
CA LYS A 129 -10.11 6.84 6.07
C LYS A 129 -9.41 6.10 4.93
N ILE A 130 -9.32 6.79 3.78
CA ILE A 130 -8.52 6.36 2.64
C ILE A 130 -7.69 7.57 2.21
N LEU A 131 -6.36 7.44 2.27
CA LEU A 131 -5.40 8.43 1.82
C LEU A 131 -4.79 7.95 0.51
N THR A 132 -4.95 8.75 -0.53
CA THR A 132 -4.40 8.48 -1.88
C THR A 132 -3.16 9.34 -2.15
N ALA A 133 -2.42 9.03 -3.20
CA ALA A 133 -1.24 9.78 -3.61
C ALA A 133 -1.51 11.29 -3.80
N ASP A 134 -2.75 11.67 -4.09
CA ASP A 134 -3.14 13.08 -4.29
C ASP A 134 -3.22 13.88 -2.97
N MET A 135 -3.08 13.24 -1.81
CA MET A 135 -3.23 13.87 -0.49
C MET A 135 -1.89 14.21 0.18
N PHE A 136 -0.76 13.76 -0.36
CA PHE A 136 0.57 14.03 0.17
C PHE A 136 1.53 14.42 -0.96
N THR A 137 2.61 15.10 -0.61
CA THR A 137 3.55 15.68 -1.59
C THR A 137 4.76 14.80 -1.85
N ARG A 138 5.14 13.98 -0.88
CA ARG A 138 6.31 13.11 -0.94
C ARG A 138 5.86 11.65 -0.86
N SER A 139 6.21 10.90 -1.90
CA SER A 139 5.89 9.47 -1.98
C SER A 139 6.77 8.65 -1.04
N LYS A 140 6.31 7.46 -0.63
CA LYS A 140 7.14 6.44 0.02
C LYS A 140 8.48 6.28 -0.76
N PRO A 141 9.62 6.26 -0.09
CA PRO A 141 9.87 5.95 1.32
C PRO A 141 9.80 7.14 2.29
N ASP A 142 9.34 8.33 1.86
CA ASP A 142 9.09 9.43 2.80
C ASP A 142 7.92 9.05 3.73
N PRO A 143 8.02 9.34 5.04
CA PRO A 143 6.99 8.98 6.03
C PRO A 143 5.72 9.84 5.97
N GLU A 144 5.66 10.89 5.13
CA GLU A 144 4.59 11.89 5.10
C GLU A 144 3.19 11.26 5.10
N CYS A 145 2.96 10.26 4.25
CA CYS A 145 1.64 9.66 4.12
C CYS A 145 1.16 8.94 5.41
N PHE A 146 2.05 8.25 6.11
CA PHE A 146 1.72 7.57 7.37
C PHE A 146 1.59 8.54 8.53
N LEU A 147 2.44 9.58 8.59
CA LEU A 147 2.32 10.66 9.58
C LEU A 147 1.01 11.42 9.41
N LEU A 148 0.61 11.73 8.16
CA LEU A 148 -0.68 12.35 7.87
C LEU A 148 -1.85 11.45 8.33
N ALA A 149 -1.77 10.14 8.12
CA ALA A 149 -2.80 9.21 8.57
C ALA A 149 -2.92 9.20 10.11
N ALA A 150 -1.80 9.22 10.84
CA ALA A 150 -1.79 9.30 12.30
C ALA A 150 -2.40 10.63 12.77
N GLU A 151 -2.02 11.76 12.18
CA GLU A 151 -2.58 13.09 12.49
C GLU A 151 -4.10 13.13 12.30
N LEU A 152 -4.61 12.57 11.20
CA LEU A 152 -6.05 12.53 10.91
C LEU A 152 -6.87 11.67 11.89
N PHE A 153 -6.22 10.87 12.72
CA PHE A 153 -6.83 10.09 13.80
C PHE A 153 -6.52 10.62 15.21
N ASP A 154 -5.85 11.77 15.31
CA ASP A 154 -5.34 12.28 16.58
C ASP A 154 -4.50 11.21 17.33
N SER A 155 -3.76 10.39 16.56
CA SER A 155 -2.89 9.33 17.06
C SER A 155 -1.42 9.74 17.01
N VAL A 156 -0.61 9.16 17.89
CA VAL A 156 0.84 9.30 17.82
C VAL A 156 1.45 8.12 17.06
N PRO A 157 2.60 8.30 16.40
CA PRO A 157 3.23 7.23 15.60
C PRO A 157 3.42 5.91 16.35
N GLU A 158 3.80 5.97 17.63
CA GLU A 158 4.04 4.81 18.48
C GLU A 158 2.78 3.97 18.75
N ASN A 159 1.59 4.52 18.49
CA ASN A 159 0.31 3.82 18.59
C ASN A 159 -0.23 3.36 17.24
N CYS A 160 0.56 3.52 16.17
CA CYS A 160 0.19 3.11 14.82
C CYS A 160 0.95 1.86 14.40
N VAL A 161 0.25 0.97 13.70
CA VAL A 161 0.86 -0.19 13.04
C VAL A 161 0.62 -0.09 11.54
N VAL A 162 1.70 -0.14 10.78
CA VAL A 162 1.69 -0.12 9.32
C VAL A 162 1.72 -1.54 8.79
N PHE A 163 0.91 -1.84 7.77
CA PHE A 163 0.90 -3.09 7.02
C PHE A 163 1.35 -2.79 5.58
N GLU A 164 2.44 -3.40 5.16
CA GLU A 164 3.14 -3.06 3.91
C GLU A 164 3.90 -4.25 3.32
N ASP A 165 4.03 -4.28 1.99
CA ASP A 165 4.68 -5.34 1.24
C ASP A 165 5.89 -4.86 0.42
N SER A 166 6.00 -3.55 0.19
CA SER A 166 7.04 -2.93 -0.63
C SER A 166 8.21 -2.40 0.20
N PHE A 167 9.42 -2.43 -0.37
CA PHE A 167 10.60 -1.84 0.30
C PHE A 167 10.41 -0.37 0.65
N ASN A 168 9.78 0.40 -0.24
CA ASN A 168 9.59 1.84 -0.01
C ASN A 168 8.58 2.09 1.11
N GLY A 169 7.49 1.34 1.15
CA GLY A 169 6.50 1.50 2.19
C GLY A 169 6.96 1.01 3.56
N LEU A 170 7.68 -0.12 3.63
CA LEU A 170 8.31 -0.60 4.85
C LEU A 170 9.27 0.46 5.44
N LYS A 171 10.10 1.09 4.58
CA LYS A 171 10.99 2.17 4.99
C LYS A 171 10.21 3.41 5.45
N ALA A 172 9.12 3.76 4.78
CA ALA A 172 8.26 4.89 5.17
C ALA A 172 7.63 4.67 6.55
N GLY A 173 7.10 3.47 6.84
CA GLY A 173 6.56 3.11 8.15
C GLY A 173 7.60 3.20 9.26
N ASN A 174 8.82 2.67 9.02
CA ASN A 174 9.93 2.80 9.97
C ASN A 174 10.36 4.26 10.17
N ALA A 175 10.48 5.03 9.07
CA ALA A 175 10.84 6.45 9.14
C ALA A 175 9.78 7.29 9.87
N ALA A 176 8.51 6.86 9.86
CA ALA A 176 7.43 7.46 10.64
C ALA A 176 7.52 7.13 12.13
N GLY A 177 8.41 6.24 12.57
CA GLY A 177 8.50 5.78 13.96
C GLY A 177 7.39 4.79 14.36
N MET A 178 6.77 4.14 13.38
CA MET A 178 5.67 3.19 13.58
C MET A 178 6.17 1.75 13.62
N LYS A 179 5.38 0.84 14.19
CA LYS A 179 5.59 -0.59 14.04
C LYS A 179 5.13 -1.04 12.66
N VAL A 180 5.91 -1.94 12.06
CA VAL A 180 5.66 -2.35 10.67
C VAL A 180 5.46 -3.86 10.60
N VAL A 181 4.32 -4.29 10.07
CA VAL A 181 4.04 -5.67 9.67
C VAL A 181 4.29 -5.78 8.17
N GLY A 182 5.30 -6.56 7.81
CA GLY A 182 5.62 -6.83 6.40
C GLY A 182 4.74 -7.95 5.85
N LEU A 183 4.21 -7.77 4.64
CA LEU A 183 3.52 -8.83 3.90
C LEU A 183 4.45 -9.39 2.81
N SER A 184 4.60 -10.71 2.74
CA SER A 184 5.46 -11.36 1.74
C SER A 184 4.73 -11.64 0.41
N THR A 185 3.81 -10.78 0.04
CA THR A 185 3.01 -10.85 -1.20
C THR A 185 3.77 -10.37 -2.42
N THR A 186 4.56 -9.30 -2.27
CA THR A 186 5.35 -8.67 -3.34
C THR A 186 6.80 -9.09 -3.31
N ASN A 187 7.38 -9.21 -2.12
CA ASN A 187 8.78 -9.55 -1.92
C ASN A 187 8.92 -10.79 -1.04
N PRO A 188 9.92 -11.66 -1.27
CA PRO A 188 10.22 -12.77 -0.38
C PRO A 188 10.43 -12.32 1.06
N ALA A 189 9.92 -13.10 2.02
CA ALA A 189 9.94 -12.75 3.45
C ALA A 189 11.36 -12.43 3.95
N GLU A 190 12.35 -13.19 3.52
CA GLU A 190 13.75 -13.01 3.91
C GLU A 190 14.35 -11.68 3.44
N LYS A 191 13.81 -11.08 2.37
CA LYS A 191 14.28 -9.78 1.85
C LYS A 191 13.71 -8.58 2.59
N ILE A 192 12.56 -8.74 3.24
CA ILE A 192 11.88 -7.67 3.97
C ILE A 192 11.97 -7.81 5.48
N ALA A 193 12.50 -8.92 5.99
CA ALA A 193 12.56 -9.23 7.41
C ALA A 193 13.26 -8.14 8.24
N ASP A 194 14.36 -7.56 7.74
CA ASP A 194 15.09 -6.50 8.44
C ASP A 194 14.36 -5.14 8.47
N LEU A 195 13.30 -4.99 7.68
CA LEU A 195 12.49 -3.77 7.58
C LEU A 195 11.14 -3.88 8.28
N ALA A 196 10.80 -5.03 8.84
CA ALA A 196 9.53 -5.30 9.48
C ALA A 196 9.71 -5.76 10.92
N SER A 197 8.77 -5.42 11.80
CA SER A 197 8.70 -5.97 13.16
C SER A 197 8.34 -7.46 13.14
N ILE A 198 7.54 -7.87 12.16
CA ILE A 198 7.14 -9.24 11.85
C ILE A 198 6.78 -9.32 10.37
N VAL A 199 6.97 -10.48 9.75
CA VAL A 199 6.55 -10.74 8.37
C VAL A 199 5.48 -11.83 8.36
N ILE A 200 4.42 -11.59 7.61
CA ILE A 200 3.29 -12.53 7.43
C ILE A 200 3.02 -12.76 5.94
N PRO A 201 2.51 -13.91 5.51
CA PRO A 201 2.14 -14.14 4.12
C PRO A 201 0.79 -13.50 3.75
N ASP A 202 -0.14 -13.48 4.69
CA ASP A 202 -1.49 -12.91 4.60
C ASP A 202 -2.08 -12.74 6.01
N PHE A 203 -3.36 -12.38 6.11
CA PHE A 203 -4.02 -12.13 7.41
C PHE A 203 -4.75 -13.35 7.99
N SER A 204 -4.70 -14.53 7.35
CA SER A 204 -5.47 -15.72 7.78
C SER A 204 -5.15 -16.16 9.21
N ASN A 205 -3.90 -15.97 9.66
CA ASN A 205 -3.42 -16.34 10.98
C ASN A 205 -2.96 -15.13 11.82
N PHE A 206 -3.25 -13.89 11.38
CA PHE A 206 -2.89 -12.68 12.09
C PHE A 206 -4.11 -12.11 12.82
N THR A 207 -3.97 -11.81 14.10
CA THR A 207 -5.05 -11.35 14.98
C THR A 207 -4.79 -9.94 15.50
N VAL A 208 -5.83 -9.30 16.03
CA VAL A 208 -5.70 -8.01 16.74
C VAL A 208 -4.71 -8.12 17.90
N ASN A 209 -4.68 -9.24 18.62
CA ASN A 209 -3.72 -9.44 19.72
C ASN A 209 -2.27 -9.45 19.22
N ASN A 210 -2.00 -10.09 18.06
CA ASN A 210 -0.65 -10.03 17.46
C ASN A 210 -0.24 -8.59 17.15
N MET A 211 -1.17 -7.77 16.62
CA MET A 211 -0.91 -6.36 16.37
C MET A 211 -0.64 -5.56 17.66
N LEU A 212 -1.48 -5.75 18.69
CA LEU A 212 -1.35 -5.04 19.96
C LEU A 212 -0.08 -5.42 20.73
N ASP A 213 0.40 -6.65 20.57
CA ASP A 213 1.67 -7.10 21.18
C ASP A 213 2.88 -6.35 20.60
N LEU A 214 2.82 -5.87 19.36
CA LEU A 214 3.87 -5.03 18.77
C LEU A 214 3.96 -3.64 19.42
N LEU A 215 2.89 -3.15 20.03
CA LEU A 215 2.81 -1.82 20.63
C LEU A 215 3.23 -1.79 22.11
N LYS A 216 3.55 -2.96 22.68
CA LYS A 216 4.05 -3.08 24.08
C LYS A 216 5.55 -2.86 24.11
#